data_fd4772f333469fada759ce2a885d14ff
#
_entry.id   fd4772f333469fada759ce2a885d14ff
#
_cell.length_a   1.000
_cell.length_b   1.000
_cell.length_c   1.000
_cell.angle_alpha   90.00
_cell.angle_beta   90.00
_cell.angle_gamma   90.00
#
_symmetry.space_group_name_H-M   'P 1'
#
loop_
_entity.id
_entity.type
_entity.pdbx_description
1 polymer ?
#
loop_
_entity_poly.entity_id
_entity_poly.type
_entity_poly.pdbx_seq_one_letter_code
_entity_poly.pdbx_strand_id
1 'polypeptide(L)'
;MMLLEAEVLSTGGEDVRQYLSEIRRFPMLTAQQERETAMRCAEGDPEAIRAMVSSNLRLVVSVAREYAGRGVPLLDLIQEGSIGLIAAAKKFDYTRDTRFSTYATKWIRQRMGLCLNEHSGVIRVPAYTAERLKKLAAVTAAFRAEEGRAPTPAELSSRTGFAEEKVQELLRLAPEVTSLDTPVGERGEDTLGTLLPGDVSTEPQAELIRRELKELLEGLMAELTDRQRTVLRLRFGMDDGLSRSQAEVAKELGISKERVRQLERQAMEHLQRMGEGLGLEDFLQ
;
A
#
# COMPACT_ATOMS: atom_id res chain seq x y z
N MET A 1 10.72 -26.22 26.47
CA MET A 1 11.48 -24.98 26.25
C MET A 1 12.50 -25.10 25.12
N MET A 2 13.35 -26.13 25.05
CA MET A 2 14.33 -26.36 23.96
C MET A 2 13.70 -26.61 22.56
N LEU A 3 12.61 -27.33 22.45
CA LEU A 3 11.89 -27.55 21.16
C LEU A 3 11.28 -26.25 20.62
N LEU A 4 10.87 -25.36 21.49
CA LEU A 4 10.31 -24.05 21.17
C LEU A 4 11.35 -23.07 20.61
N GLU A 5 12.62 -23.23 20.96
CA GLU A 5 13.73 -22.41 20.45
C GLU A 5 14.16 -22.82 19.04
N ALA A 6 14.12 -24.11 18.72
CA ALA A 6 14.51 -24.62 17.41
C ALA A 6 13.59 -24.11 16.29
N GLU A 7 12.29 -23.97 16.55
CA GLU A 7 11.29 -23.54 15.57
C GLU A 7 11.37 -22.02 15.27
N VAL A 8 11.69 -21.19 16.27
CA VAL A 8 11.96 -19.73 16.10
C VAL A 8 13.28 -19.51 15.36
N LEU A 9 14.25 -20.39 15.58
CA LEU A 9 15.56 -20.32 14.96
C LEU A 9 15.54 -20.70 13.47
N SER A 10 14.53 -21.44 13.01
CA SER A 10 14.34 -21.74 11.59
C SER A 10 13.63 -20.65 10.81
N THR A 11 12.83 -19.82 11.48
CA THR A 11 12.01 -18.77 10.83
C THR A 11 12.61 -17.35 11.00
N GLY A 12 13.50 -17.14 11.96
CA GLY A 12 14.14 -15.85 12.24
C GLY A 12 15.65 -15.93 12.05
N GLY A 13 16.18 -15.09 11.18
CA GLY A 13 17.61 -14.98 10.92
C GLY A 13 18.48 -14.70 12.16
N GLU A 14 19.74 -14.36 11.95
CA GLU A 14 20.73 -14.09 12.98
C GLU A 14 20.28 -13.01 13.98
N ASP A 15 19.55 -12.01 13.51
CA ASP A 15 19.01 -10.90 14.31
C ASP A 15 18.04 -11.36 15.41
N VAL A 16 17.16 -12.33 15.13
CA VAL A 16 16.23 -12.89 16.14
C VAL A 16 17.02 -13.65 17.22
N ARG A 17 18.08 -14.39 16.83
CA ARG A 17 18.93 -15.11 17.77
C ARG A 17 19.65 -14.15 18.70
N GLN A 18 20.21 -13.07 18.16
CA GLN A 18 20.87 -12.04 18.92
C GLN A 18 19.90 -11.42 19.92
N TYR A 19 18.74 -10.96 19.46
CA TYR A 19 17.71 -10.40 20.32
C TYR A 19 17.31 -11.35 21.47
N LEU A 20 17.07 -12.63 21.18
CA LEU A 20 16.74 -13.64 22.19
C LEU A 20 17.84 -13.82 23.23
N SER A 21 19.11 -13.72 22.82
CA SER A 21 20.26 -13.79 23.74
C SER A 21 20.32 -12.60 24.67
N GLU A 22 20.00 -11.41 24.16
CA GLU A 22 20.02 -10.16 24.92
C GLU A 22 18.88 -10.11 25.97
N ILE A 23 17.67 -10.48 25.61
CA ILE A 23 16.54 -10.45 26.57
C ILE A 23 16.67 -11.49 27.69
N ARG A 24 17.47 -12.55 27.51
CA ARG A 24 17.74 -13.54 28.56
C ARG A 24 18.51 -12.96 29.75
N ARG A 25 19.23 -11.88 29.56
CA ARG A 25 20.02 -11.20 30.62
C ARG A 25 19.14 -10.55 31.70
N PHE A 26 17.87 -10.26 31.36
CA PHE A 26 16.95 -9.64 32.29
C PHE A 26 16.25 -10.71 33.13
N PRO A 27 16.38 -10.66 34.48
CA PRO A 27 15.69 -11.60 35.37
C PRO A 27 14.19 -11.34 35.37
N MET A 28 13.42 -12.41 35.59
CA MET A 28 11.98 -12.28 35.82
C MET A 28 11.72 -11.76 37.23
N LEU A 29 10.75 -10.84 37.35
CA LEU A 29 10.35 -10.30 38.63
C LEU A 29 9.51 -11.34 39.43
N THR A 30 9.76 -11.42 40.73
CA THR A 30 8.85 -12.11 41.65
C THR A 30 7.56 -11.31 41.82
N ALA A 31 6.50 -11.93 42.35
CA ALA A 31 5.22 -11.24 42.53
C ALA A 31 5.32 -9.99 43.43
N GLN A 32 6.20 -10.04 44.44
CA GLN A 32 6.45 -8.90 45.30
C GLN A 32 7.18 -7.78 44.54
N GLN A 33 8.27 -8.11 43.85
CA GLN A 33 9.04 -7.14 43.05
C GLN A 33 8.17 -6.52 41.93
N GLU A 34 7.30 -7.33 41.30
CA GLU A 34 6.34 -6.86 40.32
C GLU A 34 5.43 -5.78 40.89
N ARG A 35 4.91 -5.99 42.11
CA ARG A 35 4.03 -5.05 42.79
C ARG A 35 4.78 -3.77 43.21
N GLU A 36 5.97 -3.90 43.76
CA GLU A 36 6.82 -2.75 44.14
C GLU A 36 7.20 -1.92 42.90
N THR A 37 7.60 -2.58 41.82
CA THR A 37 7.92 -1.90 40.55
C THR A 37 6.67 -1.24 39.98
N ALA A 38 5.49 -1.88 40.04
CA ALA A 38 4.25 -1.32 39.55
C ALA A 38 3.81 -0.07 40.33
N MET A 39 4.02 0.00 41.63
CA MET A 39 3.79 1.21 42.43
C MET A 39 4.62 2.39 41.90
N ARG A 40 5.92 2.19 41.66
CA ARG A 40 6.79 3.22 41.09
C ARG A 40 6.40 3.56 39.63
N CYS A 41 5.93 2.60 38.85
CA CYS A 41 5.41 2.88 37.49
C CYS A 41 4.18 3.81 37.54
N ALA A 42 3.29 3.66 38.52
CA ALA A 42 2.12 4.52 38.70
C ALA A 42 2.53 5.97 39.09
N GLU A 43 3.65 6.15 39.74
CA GLU A 43 4.26 7.47 40.04
C GLU A 43 4.96 8.09 38.83
N GLY A 44 5.05 7.35 37.69
CA GLY A 44 5.69 7.80 36.45
C GLY A 44 7.21 7.62 36.40
N ASP A 45 7.79 6.82 37.32
CA ASP A 45 9.24 6.56 37.36
C ASP A 45 9.72 5.85 36.08
N PRO A 46 10.57 6.48 35.24
CA PRO A 46 11.03 5.90 34.00
C PRO A 46 11.87 4.62 34.19
N GLU A 47 12.64 4.54 35.28
CA GLU A 47 13.48 3.37 35.56
C GLU A 47 12.62 2.17 35.96
N ALA A 48 11.55 2.40 36.73
CA ALA A 48 10.61 1.35 37.09
C ALA A 48 9.87 0.83 35.84
N ILE A 49 9.44 1.72 34.93
CA ILE A 49 8.83 1.34 33.65
C ILE A 49 9.79 0.50 32.80
N ARG A 50 11.08 0.91 32.71
CA ARG A 50 12.11 0.13 32.00
C ARG A 50 12.29 -1.25 32.63
N ALA A 51 12.40 -1.34 33.93
CA ALA A 51 12.56 -2.60 34.65
C ALA A 51 11.36 -3.54 34.41
N MET A 52 10.14 -3.02 34.54
CA MET A 52 8.90 -3.78 34.27
C MET A 52 8.86 -4.32 32.85
N VAL A 53 9.21 -3.49 31.86
CA VAL A 53 9.22 -3.87 30.43
C VAL A 53 10.30 -4.91 30.16
N SER A 54 11.56 -4.64 30.57
CA SER A 54 12.71 -5.51 30.30
C SER A 54 12.53 -6.92 30.87
N SER A 55 11.97 -7.02 32.06
CA SER A 55 11.71 -8.31 32.73
C SER A 55 10.58 -9.12 32.04
N ASN A 56 9.74 -8.47 31.20
CA ASN A 56 8.61 -9.09 30.55
C ASN A 56 8.75 -9.21 29.01
N LEU A 57 9.90 -8.89 28.42
CA LEU A 57 10.14 -9.02 26.98
C LEU A 57 9.95 -10.47 26.48
N ARG A 58 10.26 -11.45 27.32
CA ARG A 58 10.03 -12.88 27.00
C ARG A 58 8.55 -13.21 26.79
N LEU A 59 7.64 -12.52 27.49
CA LEU A 59 6.20 -12.63 27.29
C LEU A 59 5.81 -12.12 25.88
N VAL A 60 6.40 -11.00 25.45
CA VAL A 60 6.14 -10.46 24.09
C VAL A 60 6.52 -11.47 23.02
N VAL A 61 7.72 -12.09 23.15
CA VAL A 61 8.18 -13.12 22.20
C VAL A 61 7.21 -14.31 22.17
N SER A 62 6.74 -14.78 23.34
CA SER A 62 5.80 -15.92 23.39
C SER A 62 4.49 -15.62 22.68
N VAL A 63 3.97 -14.41 22.81
CA VAL A 63 2.74 -13.97 22.11
C VAL A 63 3.00 -13.74 20.62
N ALA A 64 4.13 -13.12 20.24
CA ALA A 64 4.47 -12.84 18.84
C ALA A 64 4.52 -14.11 17.98
N ARG A 65 4.93 -15.23 18.55
CA ARG A 65 4.96 -16.53 17.87
C ARG A 65 3.60 -17.05 17.44
N GLU A 66 2.53 -16.73 18.15
CA GLU A 66 1.16 -17.06 17.75
C GLU A 66 0.74 -16.34 16.46
N TYR A 67 1.45 -15.27 16.12
CA TYR A 67 1.18 -14.40 14.97
C TYR A 67 2.23 -14.54 13.84
N ALA A 68 3.29 -15.32 14.04
CA ALA A 68 4.32 -15.54 13.03
C ALA A 68 3.75 -16.17 11.74
N GLY A 69 4.38 -15.88 10.60
CA GLY A 69 3.98 -16.43 9.29
C GLY A 69 2.74 -15.78 8.66
N ARG A 70 2.25 -14.66 9.20
CA ARG A 70 1.05 -13.95 8.70
C ARG A 70 1.40 -12.70 7.88
N GLY A 71 2.53 -12.70 7.17
CA GLY A 71 2.92 -11.60 6.28
C GLY A 71 3.73 -10.48 6.94
N VAL A 72 3.96 -10.54 8.26
CA VAL A 72 4.81 -9.58 8.99
C VAL A 72 6.00 -10.32 9.60
N PRO A 73 7.23 -9.79 9.49
CA PRO A 73 8.42 -10.36 10.11
C PRO A 73 8.27 -10.49 11.63
N LEU A 74 8.84 -11.56 12.21
CA LEU A 74 8.71 -11.83 13.65
C LEU A 74 9.29 -10.70 14.51
N LEU A 75 10.41 -10.09 14.12
CA LEU A 75 11.00 -8.96 14.84
C LEU A 75 10.09 -7.75 14.89
N ASP A 76 9.38 -7.45 13.79
CA ASP A 76 8.46 -6.32 13.74
C ASP A 76 7.26 -6.57 14.66
N LEU A 77 6.74 -7.80 14.70
CA LEU A 77 5.71 -8.19 15.66
C LEU A 77 6.18 -8.05 17.09
N ILE A 78 7.44 -8.41 17.39
CA ILE A 78 8.03 -8.28 18.71
C ILE A 78 8.16 -6.78 19.09
N GLN A 79 8.61 -5.93 18.19
CA GLN A 79 8.73 -4.48 18.44
C GLN A 79 7.36 -3.84 18.69
N GLU A 80 6.37 -4.14 17.87
CA GLU A 80 5.00 -3.66 18.05
C GLU A 80 4.39 -4.18 19.36
N GLY A 81 4.60 -5.44 19.67
CA GLY A 81 4.20 -6.02 20.96
C GLY A 81 4.90 -5.36 22.15
N SER A 82 6.16 -4.95 22.00
CA SER A 82 6.89 -4.22 23.04
C SER A 82 6.31 -2.82 23.27
N ILE A 83 5.83 -2.13 22.23
CA ILE A 83 5.08 -0.87 22.37
C ILE A 83 3.79 -1.12 23.18
N GLY A 84 3.09 -2.22 22.92
CA GLY A 84 1.93 -2.65 23.70
C GLY A 84 2.26 -2.92 25.16
N LEU A 85 3.40 -3.59 25.41
CA LEU A 85 3.89 -3.87 26.77
C LEU A 85 4.24 -2.58 27.54
N ILE A 86 4.86 -1.59 26.89
CA ILE A 86 5.13 -0.27 27.49
C ILE A 86 3.83 0.45 27.86
N ALA A 87 2.83 0.42 26.98
CA ALA A 87 1.52 1.00 27.27
C ALA A 87 0.83 0.29 28.45
N ALA A 88 0.96 -1.03 28.54
CA ALA A 88 0.46 -1.82 29.67
C ALA A 88 1.17 -1.45 30.97
N ALA A 89 2.50 -1.31 30.97
CA ALA A 89 3.27 -0.95 32.17
C ALA A 89 2.87 0.41 32.75
N LYS A 90 2.56 1.39 31.89
CA LYS A 90 2.09 2.72 32.30
C LYS A 90 0.66 2.76 32.85
N LYS A 91 -0.18 1.77 32.49
CA LYS A 91 -1.62 1.75 32.83
C LYS A 91 -2.00 0.62 33.80
N PHE A 92 -1.02 -0.15 34.26
CA PHE A 92 -1.28 -1.27 35.14
C PHE A 92 -1.70 -0.81 36.53
N ASP A 93 -2.80 -1.33 37.00
CA ASP A 93 -3.33 -1.06 38.34
C ASP A 93 -2.89 -2.19 39.30
N TYR A 94 -1.89 -1.91 40.14
CA TYR A 94 -1.31 -2.84 41.10
C TYR A 94 -2.21 -3.11 42.30
N THR A 95 -3.31 -2.35 42.48
CA THR A 95 -4.29 -2.57 43.57
C THR A 95 -5.19 -3.78 43.29
N ARG A 96 -5.27 -4.19 42.04
CA ARG A 96 -6.04 -5.38 41.64
C ARG A 96 -5.20 -6.63 41.87
N ASP A 97 -5.83 -7.68 42.37
CA ASP A 97 -5.17 -8.96 42.64
C ASP A 97 -4.98 -9.77 41.34
N THR A 98 -4.32 -9.18 40.35
CA THR A 98 -4.03 -9.77 39.04
C THR A 98 -2.55 -9.59 38.68
N ARG A 99 -1.97 -10.62 38.06
CA ARG A 99 -0.58 -10.55 37.57
C ARG A 99 -0.48 -9.59 36.39
N PHE A 100 0.64 -8.88 36.32
CA PHE A 100 0.94 -7.98 35.22
C PHE A 100 0.88 -8.69 33.85
N SER A 101 1.40 -9.93 33.76
CA SER A 101 1.38 -10.71 32.54
C SER A 101 -0.02 -10.92 31.96
N THR A 102 -1.04 -11.13 32.83
CA THR A 102 -2.44 -11.30 32.40
C THR A 102 -3.00 -10.02 31.76
N TYR A 103 -2.66 -8.88 32.35
CA TYR A 103 -3.07 -7.57 31.82
C TYR A 103 -2.30 -7.20 30.54
N ALA A 104 -0.99 -7.35 30.55
CA ALA A 104 -0.10 -7.00 29.44
C ALA A 104 -0.38 -7.81 28.16
N THR A 105 -0.74 -9.09 28.29
CA THR A 105 -1.04 -9.95 27.14
C THR A 105 -2.13 -9.37 26.25
N LYS A 106 -3.16 -8.70 26.83
CA LYS A 106 -4.23 -8.06 26.05
C LYS A 106 -3.71 -6.90 25.21
N TRP A 107 -2.85 -6.06 25.78
CA TRP A 107 -2.22 -4.93 25.10
C TRP A 107 -1.26 -5.37 23.99
N ILE A 108 -0.45 -6.40 24.29
CA ILE A 108 0.47 -6.99 23.32
C ILE A 108 -0.31 -7.53 22.11
N ARG A 109 -1.34 -8.35 22.35
CA ARG A 109 -2.19 -8.90 21.27
C ARG A 109 -2.89 -7.82 20.48
N GLN A 110 -3.37 -6.77 21.12
CA GLN A 110 -4.02 -5.65 20.45
C GLN A 110 -3.04 -4.96 19.48
N ARG A 111 -1.82 -4.65 19.93
CA ARG A 111 -0.81 -4.00 19.06
C ARG A 111 -0.37 -4.89 17.91
N MET A 112 -0.12 -6.17 18.16
CA MET A 112 0.21 -7.12 17.09
C MET A 112 -0.91 -7.28 16.08
N GLY A 113 -2.17 -7.30 16.54
CA GLY A 113 -3.34 -7.34 15.66
C GLY A 113 -3.47 -6.11 14.77
N LEU A 114 -3.20 -4.91 15.32
CA LEU A 114 -3.14 -3.67 14.52
C LEU A 114 -2.02 -3.71 13.49
N CYS A 115 -0.82 -4.12 13.90
CA CYS A 115 0.33 -4.27 13.00
C CYS A 115 0.03 -5.23 11.84
N LEU A 116 -0.57 -6.39 12.11
CA LEU A 116 -0.98 -7.31 11.05
C LEU A 116 -2.00 -6.67 10.09
N ASN A 117 -3.00 -5.97 10.60
CA ASN A 117 -3.99 -5.32 9.75
C ASN A 117 -3.38 -4.20 8.88
N GLU A 118 -2.29 -3.59 9.32
CA GLU A 118 -1.64 -2.48 8.63
C GLU A 118 -0.54 -2.91 7.65
N HIS A 119 0.17 -4.02 7.97
CA HIS A 119 1.42 -4.37 7.27
C HIS A 119 1.44 -5.79 6.69
N SER A 120 0.38 -6.61 6.87
CA SER A 120 0.39 -8.00 6.37
C SER A 120 0.27 -8.12 4.85
N GLY A 121 -0.26 -7.11 4.17
CA GLY A 121 -0.45 -7.10 2.72
C GLY A 121 0.39 -6.03 2.02
N VAL A 122 0.82 -6.31 0.78
CA VAL A 122 1.49 -5.33 -0.09
C VAL A 122 0.56 -4.14 -0.37
N ILE A 123 -0.73 -4.42 -0.54
CA ILE A 123 -1.76 -3.38 -0.70
C ILE A 123 -2.42 -3.16 0.66
N ARG A 124 -2.27 -1.95 1.20
CA ARG A 124 -2.89 -1.58 2.49
C ARG A 124 -4.41 -1.51 2.37
N VAL A 125 -5.09 -2.28 3.22
CA VAL A 125 -6.55 -2.29 3.33
C VAL A 125 -6.96 -1.67 4.66
N PRO A 126 -8.00 -0.79 4.71
CA PRO A 126 -8.52 -0.25 5.97
C PRO A 126 -8.94 -1.35 6.95
N ALA A 127 -8.70 -1.14 8.26
CA ALA A 127 -8.91 -2.15 9.30
C ALA A 127 -10.33 -2.74 9.30
N TYR A 128 -11.37 -1.91 9.11
CA TYR A 128 -12.77 -2.37 9.05
C TYR A 128 -13.04 -3.31 7.86
N THR A 129 -12.35 -3.08 6.72
CA THR A 129 -12.45 -3.94 5.54
C THR A 129 -11.66 -5.22 5.75
N ALA A 130 -10.48 -5.15 6.37
CA ALA A 130 -9.66 -6.30 6.73
C ALA A 130 -10.41 -7.26 7.69
N GLU A 131 -11.15 -6.74 8.69
CA GLU A 131 -11.98 -7.56 9.54
C GLU A 131 -13.11 -8.29 8.77
N ARG A 132 -13.75 -7.59 7.83
CA ARG A 132 -14.78 -8.19 6.97
C ARG A 132 -14.20 -9.27 6.05
N LEU A 133 -13.02 -9.03 5.46
CA LEU A 133 -12.30 -10.02 4.65
C LEU A 133 -11.93 -11.24 5.49
N LYS A 134 -11.44 -11.05 6.71
CA LYS A 134 -11.12 -12.13 7.64
C LYS A 134 -12.38 -12.96 8.00
N LYS A 135 -13.51 -12.30 8.27
CA LYS A 135 -14.77 -13.00 8.51
C LYS A 135 -15.21 -13.80 7.27
N LEU A 136 -15.12 -13.18 6.10
CA LEU A 136 -15.47 -13.83 4.82
C LEU A 136 -14.58 -15.06 4.56
N ALA A 137 -13.26 -14.93 4.76
CA ALA A 137 -12.32 -16.04 4.60
C ALA A 137 -12.59 -17.19 5.56
N ALA A 138 -12.90 -16.89 6.83
CA ALA A 138 -13.24 -17.91 7.82
C ALA A 138 -14.51 -18.69 7.45
N VAL A 139 -15.56 -17.98 6.99
CA VAL A 139 -16.82 -18.61 6.53
C VAL A 139 -16.58 -19.42 5.25
N THR A 140 -15.75 -18.91 4.33
CA THR A 140 -15.39 -19.65 3.10
C THR A 140 -14.64 -20.94 3.42
N ALA A 141 -13.68 -20.91 4.37
CA ALA A 141 -12.95 -22.09 4.80
C ALA A 141 -13.86 -23.12 5.47
N ALA A 142 -14.76 -22.67 6.36
CA ALA A 142 -15.75 -23.56 7.00
C ALA A 142 -16.69 -24.22 5.97
N PHE A 143 -17.19 -23.43 5.01
CA PHE A 143 -18.06 -23.94 3.95
C PHE A 143 -17.35 -25.00 3.09
N ARG A 144 -16.08 -24.74 2.70
CA ARG A 144 -15.30 -25.72 1.94
C ARG A 144 -15.07 -27.02 2.70
N ALA A 145 -14.89 -26.94 4.03
CA ALA A 145 -14.70 -28.12 4.86
C ALA A 145 -16.02 -28.93 5.00
N GLU A 146 -17.17 -28.26 5.02
CA GLU A 146 -18.50 -28.91 5.13
C GLU A 146 -18.97 -29.50 3.81
N GLU A 147 -18.89 -28.75 2.72
CA GLU A 147 -19.53 -29.05 1.44
C GLU A 147 -18.55 -29.56 0.37
N GLY A 148 -17.23 -29.49 0.62
CA GLY A 148 -16.19 -29.92 -0.34
C GLY A 148 -16.05 -29.06 -1.60
N ARG A 149 -16.78 -27.94 -1.71
CA ARG A 149 -16.77 -27.03 -2.85
C ARG A 149 -16.64 -25.57 -2.42
N ALA A 150 -16.34 -24.71 -3.37
CA ALA A 150 -16.31 -23.26 -3.12
C ALA A 150 -17.75 -22.71 -2.96
N PRO A 151 -17.99 -21.80 -1.99
CA PRO A 151 -19.30 -21.16 -1.81
C PRO A 151 -19.57 -20.12 -2.89
N THR A 152 -20.84 -19.94 -3.26
CA THR A 152 -21.30 -18.84 -4.11
C THR A 152 -21.44 -17.54 -3.30
N PRO A 153 -21.44 -16.35 -3.96
CA PRO A 153 -21.65 -15.08 -3.26
C PRO A 153 -22.98 -15.03 -2.46
N ALA A 154 -24.05 -15.63 -2.95
CA ALA A 154 -25.32 -15.72 -2.25
C ALA A 154 -25.24 -16.57 -0.98
N GLU A 155 -24.53 -17.70 -1.01
CA GLU A 155 -24.29 -18.55 0.17
C GLU A 155 -23.42 -17.85 1.20
N LEU A 156 -22.40 -17.12 0.77
CA LEU A 156 -21.58 -16.28 1.65
C LEU A 156 -22.40 -15.16 2.28
N SER A 157 -23.26 -14.50 1.52
CA SER A 157 -24.18 -13.48 2.02
C SER A 157 -25.06 -14.03 3.14
N SER A 158 -25.69 -15.18 2.93
CA SER A 158 -26.57 -15.83 3.92
C SER A 158 -25.85 -16.21 5.22
N ARG A 159 -24.59 -16.69 5.14
CA ARG A 159 -23.80 -17.11 6.30
C ARG A 159 -23.09 -15.96 7.02
N THR A 160 -22.66 -14.92 6.30
CA THR A 160 -21.96 -13.77 6.90
C THR A 160 -22.88 -12.67 7.38
N GLY A 161 -24.11 -12.59 6.83
CA GLY A 161 -25.05 -11.49 7.02
C GLY A 161 -24.68 -10.20 6.25
N PHE A 162 -23.74 -10.27 5.32
CA PHE A 162 -23.42 -9.15 4.44
C PHE A 162 -24.33 -9.17 3.20
N ALA A 163 -24.67 -7.99 2.66
CA ALA A 163 -25.37 -7.89 1.38
C ALA A 163 -24.53 -8.54 0.27
N GLU A 164 -25.16 -9.17 -0.71
CA GLU A 164 -24.45 -9.91 -1.79
C GLU A 164 -23.53 -9.00 -2.59
N GLU A 165 -23.94 -7.76 -2.88
CA GLU A 165 -23.13 -6.75 -3.53
C GLU A 165 -21.83 -6.47 -2.75
N LYS A 166 -21.94 -6.39 -1.42
CA LYS A 166 -20.77 -6.19 -0.54
C LYS A 166 -19.85 -7.40 -0.50
N VAL A 167 -20.39 -8.61 -0.58
CA VAL A 167 -19.59 -9.85 -0.70
C VAL A 167 -18.81 -9.84 -2.00
N GLN A 168 -19.43 -9.48 -3.12
CA GLN A 168 -18.76 -9.38 -4.42
C GLN A 168 -17.66 -8.33 -4.42
N GLU A 169 -17.90 -7.15 -3.82
CA GLU A 169 -16.89 -6.11 -3.64
C GLU A 169 -15.68 -6.62 -2.83
N LEU A 170 -15.93 -7.29 -1.70
CA LEU A 170 -14.89 -7.85 -0.84
C LEU A 170 -14.08 -8.95 -1.55
N LEU A 171 -14.71 -9.79 -2.36
CA LEU A 171 -14.02 -10.81 -3.15
C LEU A 171 -13.11 -10.19 -4.22
N ARG A 172 -13.46 -9.04 -4.79
CA ARG A 172 -12.58 -8.28 -5.72
C ARG A 172 -11.41 -7.61 -5.01
N LEU A 173 -11.58 -7.23 -3.74
CA LEU A 173 -10.53 -6.59 -2.93
C LEU A 173 -9.53 -7.59 -2.31
N ALA A 174 -9.75 -8.88 -2.47
CA ALA A 174 -8.90 -9.95 -1.94
C ALA A 174 -8.04 -10.65 -3.01
N PRO A 175 -7.48 -9.98 -4.06
CA PRO A 175 -6.57 -10.64 -4.98
C PRO A 175 -5.28 -11.01 -4.25
N GLU A 176 -4.84 -12.25 -4.39
CA GLU A 176 -3.50 -12.65 -4.01
C GLU A 176 -2.50 -11.94 -4.91
N VAL A 177 -1.59 -11.18 -4.30
CA VAL A 177 -0.49 -10.52 -5.02
C VAL A 177 0.55 -11.59 -5.35
N THR A 178 0.85 -11.76 -6.63
CA THR A 178 1.87 -12.70 -7.10
C THR A 178 3.18 -11.96 -7.35
N SER A 179 4.31 -12.55 -6.98
CA SER A 179 5.63 -11.96 -7.25
C SER A 179 5.92 -11.98 -8.75
N LEU A 180 6.45 -10.87 -9.26
CA LEU A 180 6.94 -10.77 -10.64
C LEU A 180 8.18 -11.64 -10.87
N ASP A 181 8.92 -11.97 -9.81
CA ASP A 181 10.10 -12.85 -9.87
C ASP A 181 9.71 -14.34 -9.87
N THR A 182 8.43 -14.67 -9.87
CA THR A 182 7.98 -16.07 -9.96
C THR A 182 8.48 -16.68 -11.26
N PRO A 183 9.28 -17.78 -11.19
CA PRO A 183 9.80 -18.44 -12.39
C PRO A 183 8.66 -19.05 -13.21
N VAL A 184 8.71 -18.85 -14.53
CA VAL A 184 7.75 -19.39 -15.49
C VAL A 184 8.46 -20.25 -16.54
N GLY A 185 7.72 -21.20 -17.14
CA GLY A 185 8.27 -22.15 -18.11
C GLY A 185 8.90 -23.39 -17.47
N GLU A 186 9.15 -24.41 -18.31
CA GLU A 186 9.64 -25.72 -17.85
C GLU A 186 11.06 -25.67 -17.28
N ARG A 187 11.88 -24.71 -17.69
CA ARG A 187 13.27 -24.54 -17.24
C ARG A 187 13.45 -23.47 -16.15
N GLY A 188 12.40 -22.67 -15.89
CA GLY A 188 12.44 -21.62 -14.87
C GLY A 188 13.46 -20.48 -15.14
N GLU A 189 13.88 -20.33 -16.40
CA GLU A 189 14.87 -19.31 -16.82
C GLU A 189 14.23 -17.93 -16.94
N ASP A 190 12.92 -17.87 -17.22
CA ASP A 190 12.15 -16.62 -17.32
C ASP A 190 11.35 -16.37 -16.04
N THR A 191 11.02 -15.10 -15.80
CA THR A 191 10.17 -14.70 -14.69
C THR A 191 8.84 -14.14 -15.22
N LEU A 192 7.80 -14.11 -14.37
CA LEU A 192 6.50 -13.53 -14.72
C LEU A 192 6.65 -12.07 -15.18
N GLY A 193 7.60 -11.34 -14.60
CA GLY A 193 7.88 -9.95 -14.95
C GLY A 193 8.40 -9.77 -16.39
N THR A 194 9.13 -10.75 -16.94
CA THR A 194 9.64 -10.68 -18.32
C THR A 194 8.55 -10.86 -19.37
N LEU A 195 7.40 -11.46 -18.99
CA LEU A 195 6.25 -11.65 -19.88
C LEU A 195 5.34 -10.42 -19.97
N LEU A 196 5.50 -9.46 -19.06
CA LEU A 196 4.69 -8.25 -19.07
C LEU A 196 5.23 -7.26 -20.09
N PRO A 197 4.41 -6.83 -21.07
CA PRO A 197 4.83 -5.80 -22.00
C PRO A 197 5.09 -4.49 -21.27
N GLY A 198 6.11 -3.76 -21.69
CA GLY A 198 6.35 -2.39 -21.24
C GLY A 198 5.23 -1.45 -21.68
N ASP A 199 5.16 -0.27 -21.07
CA ASP A 199 4.26 0.78 -21.53
C ASP A 199 4.74 1.28 -22.91
N VAL A 200 3.88 1.18 -23.90
CA VAL A 200 4.15 1.65 -25.29
C VAL A 200 4.60 3.12 -25.31
N SER A 201 4.14 3.92 -24.33
CA SER A 201 4.54 5.33 -24.22
C SER A 201 6.04 5.53 -23.90
N THR A 202 6.72 4.52 -23.39
CA THR A 202 8.16 4.56 -23.06
C THR A 202 9.06 3.92 -24.11
N GLU A 203 8.49 3.46 -25.21
CA GLU A 203 9.29 2.94 -26.32
C GLU A 203 10.13 4.07 -26.97
N PRO A 204 11.45 3.86 -27.13
CA PRO A 204 12.33 4.90 -27.71
C PRO A 204 11.87 5.34 -29.11
N GLN A 205 11.26 4.45 -29.88
CA GLN A 205 10.72 4.74 -31.21
C GLN A 205 9.51 5.68 -31.11
N ALA A 206 8.58 5.43 -30.19
CA ALA A 206 7.40 6.28 -30.00
C ALA A 206 7.80 7.70 -29.54
N GLU A 207 8.82 7.81 -28.69
CA GLU A 207 9.35 9.09 -28.24
C GLU A 207 10.03 9.87 -29.38
N LEU A 208 10.78 9.19 -30.23
CA LEU A 208 11.40 9.80 -31.41
C LEU A 208 10.32 10.34 -32.36
N ILE A 209 9.31 9.54 -32.69
CA ILE A 209 8.20 9.94 -33.55
C ILE A 209 7.46 11.16 -32.99
N ARG A 210 7.21 11.20 -31.68
CA ARG A 210 6.59 12.36 -31.01
C ARG A 210 7.46 13.61 -31.10
N ARG A 211 8.77 13.44 -30.95
CA ARG A 211 9.71 14.55 -31.05
C ARG A 211 9.78 15.10 -32.47
N GLU A 212 9.88 14.24 -33.48
CA GLU A 212 9.86 14.65 -34.89
C GLU A 212 8.56 15.35 -35.25
N LEU A 213 7.41 14.82 -34.85
CA LEU A 213 6.11 15.48 -35.02
C LEU A 213 6.08 16.86 -34.37
N LYS A 214 6.60 17.00 -33.16
CA LYS A 214 6.66 18.29 -32.46
C LYS A 214 7.54 19.29 -33.20
N GLU A 215 8.73 18.89 -33.61
CA GLU A 215 9.66 19.74 -34.39
C GLU A 215 9.04 20.18 -35.73
N LEU A 216 8.35 19.27 -36.42
CA LEU A 216 7.63 19.57 -37.65
C LEU A 216 6.49 20.56 -37.43
N LEU A 217 5.68 20.36 -36.39
CA LEU A 217 4.60 21.27 -36.04
C LEU A 217 5.13 22.65 -35.62
N GLU A 218 6.22 22.72 -34.87
CA GLU A 218 6.86 24.01 -34.50
C GLU A 218 7.39 24.75 -35.75
N GLY A 219 7.95 24.02 -36.71
CA GLY A 219 8.36 24.56 -38.01
C GLY A 219 7.20 25.16 -38.79
N LEU A 220 6.10 24.43 -38.92
CA LEU A 220 4.88 24.92 -39.58
C LEU A 220 4.27 26.12 -38.86
N MET A 221 4.27 26.10 -37.54
CA MET A 221 3.78 27.21 -36.73
C MET A 221 4.64 28.47 -36.87
N ALA A 222 5.93 28.35 -37.20
CA ALA A 222 6.80 29.49 -37.44
C ALA A 222 6.41 30.33 -38.68
N GLU A 223 5.79 29.71 -39.68
CA GLU A 223 5.28 30.37 -40.88
C GLU A 223 3.99 31.15 -40.67
N LEU A 224 3.30 30.95 -39.52
CA LEU A 224 2.09 31.68 -39.17
C LEU A 224 2.42 33.07 -38.64
N THR A 225 1.49 34.03 -38.81
CA THR A 225 1.60 35.33 -38.12
C THR A 225 1.58 35.16 -36.61
N ASP A 226 2.22 36.06 -35.87
CA ASP A 226 2.29 36.00 -34.40
C ASP A 226 0.91 35.87 -33.74
N ARG A 227 -0.09 36.60 -34.27
CA ARG A 227 -1.46 36.54 -33.74
C ARG A 227 -2.12 35.17 -33.98
N GLN A 228 -1.93 34.60 -35.14
CA GLN A 228 -2.45 33.26 -35.46
C GLN A 228 -1.77 32.20 -34.61
N ARG A 229 -0.45 32.27 -34.46
CA ARG A 229 0.35 31.35 -33.63
C ARG A 229 -0.09 31.40 -32.18
N THR A 230 -0.25 32.60 -31.60
CA THR A 230 -0.72 32.76 -30.22
C THR A 230 -2.10 32.18 -30.00
N VAL A 231 -3.04 32.43 -30.94
CA VAL A 231 -4.38 31.87 -30.87
C VAL A 231 -4.36 30.33 -30.84
N LEU A 232 -3.60 29.69 -31.74
CA LEU A 232 -3.48 28.24 -31.78
C LEU A 232 -2.82 27.66 -30.52
N ARG A 233 -1.71 28.28 -30.05
CA ARG A 233 -1.06 27.84 -28.82
C ARG A 233 -1.96 27.86 -27.60
N LEU A 234 -2.71 28.94 -27.40
CA LEU A 234 -3.68 29.04 -26.31
C LEU A 234 -4.87 28.09 -26.49
N ARG A 235 -5.35 27.95 -27.72
CA ARG A 235 -6.52 27.12 -28.04
C ARG A 235 -6.27 25.63 -27.78
N PHE A 236 -5.09 25.14 -28.21
CA PHE A 236 -4.72 23.73 -28.09
C PHE A 236 -3.83 23.43 -26.87
N GLY A 237 -3.50 24.43 -26.07
CA GLY A 237 -2.69 24.25 -24.86
C GLY A 237 -1.26 23.75 -25.14
N MET A 238 -0.64 24.27 -26.22
CA MET A 238 0.68 23.78 -26.66
C MET A 238 1.81 24.12 -25.68
N ASP A 239 1.63 25.17 -24.86
CA ASP A 239 2.64 25.67 -23.91
C ASP A 239 2.43 25.10 -22.48
N ASP A 240 1.18 24.98 -22.04
CA ASP A 240 0.81 24.62 -20.66
C ASP A 240 -0.05 23.33 -20.55
N GLY A 241 -0.35 22.70 -21.68
CA GLY A 241 -1.17 21.48 -21.73
C GLY A 241 -2.67 21.72 -21.50
N LEU A 242 -3.12 22.98 -21.34
CA LEU A 242 -4.49 23.33 -21.04
C LEU A 242 -5.20 23.92 -22.28
N SER A 243 -6.06 23.14 -22.92
CA SER A 243 -6.88 23.63 -24.04
C SER A 243 -7.93 24.63 -23.56
N ARG A 244 -7.96 25.79 -24.20
CA ARG A 244 -8.90 26.88 -23.87
C ARG A 244 -10.02 26.98 -24.90
N SER A 245 -11.20 27.39 -24.48
CA SER A 245 -12.31 27.69 -25.37
C SER A 245 -12.06 29.01 -26.16
N GLN A 246 -12.71 29.19 -27.30
CA GLN A 246 -12.62 30.45 -28.08
C GLN A 246 -13.01 31.70 -27.25
N ALA A 247 -13.92 31.53 -26.28
CA ALA A 247 -14.35 32.62 -25.40
C ALA A 247 -13.26 33.01 -24.37
N GLU A 248 -12.55 32.03 -23.83
CA GLU A 248 -11.43 32.24 -22.91
C GLU A 248 -10.24 32.88 -23.61
N VAL A 249 -9.87 32.38 -24.81
CA VAL A 249 -8.82 32.99 -25.64
C VAL A 249 -9.19 34.45 -26.02
N ALA A 250 -10.44 34.67 -26.37
CA ALA A 250 -10.93 36.01 -26.68
C ALA A 250 -10.75 36.97 -25.50
N LYS A 251 -11.07 36.52 -24.28
CA LYS A 251 -10.91 37.27 -23.04
C LYS A 251 -9.45 37.57 -22.73
N GLU A 252 -8.58 36.54 -22.91
CA GLU A 252 -7.14 36.66 -22.64
C GLU A 252 -6.41 37.61 -23.61
N LEU A 253 -6.78 37.56 -24.89
CA LEU A 253 -6.19 38.40 -25.93
C LEU A 253 -6.90 39.76 -26.10
N GLY A 254 -7.98 40.04 -25.38
CA GLY A 254 -8.73 41.29 -25.48
C GLY A 254 -9.40 41.54 -26.83
N ILE A 255 -9.81 40.48 -27.55
CA ILE A 255 -10.47 40.54 -28.87
C ILE A 255 -11.82 39.82 -28.86
N SER A 256 -12.64 40.04 -29.89
CA SER A 256 -13.92 39.39 -29.97
C SER A 256 -13.79 37.88 -30.25
N LYS A 257 -14.73 37.06 -29.72
CA LYS A 257 -14.82 35.62 -29.99
C LYS A 257 -14.84 35.31 -31.50
N GLU A 258 -15.56 36.14 -32.28
CA GLU A 258 -15.63 35.95 -33.72
C GLU A 258 -14.27 36.22 -34.39
N ARG A 259 -13.47 37.15 -33.85
CA ARG A 259 -12.11 37.40 -34.34
C ARG A 259 -11.17 36.22 -34.03
N VAL A 260 -11.28 35.58 -32.87
CA VAL A 260 -10.57 34.37 -32.54
C VAL A 260 -10.93 33.25 -33.53
N ARG A 261 -12.22 33.05 -33.78
CA ARG A 261 -12.71 32.03 -34.75
C ARG A 261 -12.16 32.25 -36.16
N GLN A 262 -12.10 33.49 -36.63
CA GLN A 262 -11.53 33.84 -37.93
C GLN A 262 -10.04 33.55 -37.99
N LEU A 263 -9.26 33.94 -36.94
CA LEU A 263 -7.83 33.70 -36.89
C LEU A 263 -7.51 32.20 -36.83
N GLU A 264 -8.26 31.45 -36.01
CA GLU A 264 -8.13 29.99 -35.90
C GLU A 264 -8.38 29.33 -37.27
N ARG A 265 -9.48 29.69 -37.95
CA ARG A 265 -9.81 29.13 -39.27
C ARG A 265 -8.73 29.43 -40.32
N GLN A 266 -8.28 30.69 -40.41
CA GLN A 266 -7.24 31.11 -41.35
C GLN A 266 -5.91 30.39 -41.07
N ALA A 267 -5.55 30.22 -39.77
CA ALA A 267 -4.36 29.51 -39.38
C ALA A 267 -4.44 28.02 -39.75
N MET A 268 -5.55 27.38 -39.47
CA MET A 268 -5.76 25.97 -39.85
C MET A 268 -5.75 25.75 -41.37
N GLU A 269 -6.40 26.62 -42.14
CA GLU A 269 -6.36 26.55 -43.62
C GLU A 269 -4.93 26.77 -44.18
N HIS A 270 -4.13 27.58 -43.51
CA HIS A 270 -2.72 27.81 -43.87
C HIS A 270 -1.87 26.59 -43.55
N LEU A 271 -1.99 26.06 -42.31
CA LEU A 271 -1.30 24.86 -41.87
C LEU A 271 -1.63 23.63 -42.73
N GLN A 272 -2.92 23.47 -43.11
CA GLN A 272 -3.34 22.38 -43.97
C GLN A 272 -2.64 22.44 -45.32
N ARG A 273 -2.59 23.61 -45.96
CA ARG A 273 -1.92 23.80 -47.27
C ARG A 273 -0.42 23.55 -47.20
N MET A 274 0.24 23.95 -46.09
CA MET A 274 1.67 23.70 -45.91
C MET A 274 1.95 22.24 -45.54
N GLY A 275 1.04 21.59 -44.83
CA GLY A 275 1.14 20.19 -44.44
C GLY A 275 0.85 19.19 -45.58
N GLU A 276 0.17 19.65 -46.66
CA GLU A 276 -0.04 18.83 -47.87
C GLU A 276 1.32 18.47 -48.50
N GLY A 277 1.71 17.19 -48.40
CA GLY A 277 2.99 16.67 -48.93
C GLY A 277 4.11 16.45 -47.86
N LEU A 278 3.85 16.76 -46.61
CA LEU A 278 4.81 16.50 -45.50
C LEU A 278 4.58 15.17 -44.76
N GLY A 279 3.66 14.34 -45.25
CA GLY A 279 3.42 13.02 -44.66
C GLY A 279 2.87 13.04 -43.24
N LEU A 280 2.14 14.10 -42.84
CA LEU A 280 1.56 14.20 -41.49
C LEU A 280 0.59 13.04 -41.16
N GLU A 281 0.04 12.38 -42.18
CA GLU A 281 -0.81 11.21 -42.01
C GLU A 281 -0.06 10.00 -41.44
N ASP A 282 1.26 9.91 -41.68
CA ASP A 282 2.10 8.82 -41.19
C ASP A 282 2.25 8.83 -39.66
N PHE A 283 2.05 10.00 -39.05
CA PHE A 283 2.10 10.17 -37.57
C PHE A 283 0.77 9.84 -36.86
N LEU A 284 -0.30 9.52 -37.60
CA LEU A 284 -1.61 9.21 -37.04
C LEU A 284 -1.88 7.69 -36.90
N GLN A 285 -0.88 6.84 -37.19
CA GLN A 285 -0.97 5.38 -37.11
C GLN A 285 -0.64 4.83 -35.72
#